data_69da8106a5d7e59f3f5b95d454c33d3d
#
_entry.id   69da8106a5d7e59f3f5b95d454c33d3d
#
_cell.length_a   1.000
_cell.length_b   1.000
_cell.length_c   1.000
_cell.angle_alpha   90.00
_cell.angle_beta   90.00
_cell.angle_gamma   90.00
#
_symmetry.space_group_name_H-M   'P 1'
#
loop_
_entity.id
_entity.type
_entity.pdbx_description
1 polymer ?
#
loop_
_entity_poly.entity_id
_entity_poly.type
_entity_poly.pdbx_seq_one_letter_code
_entity_poly.pdbx_strand_id
1 'polypeptide(L)'
;TMRFEGGGRVASFKLSLDMAAEIGAKPEDNEGLIDHIRAIEGVIVAVFFEELTDGKVRVSMRSKSEAADVCAICQRFGGGGHKLAAGARVRGSLTEVESQVLEAICDVVNCHA
;
A
#
# COMPACT_ATOMS: atom_id res chain seq x y z
N THR A 1 1.30 -3.94 11.49
CA THR A 1 2.34 -4.92 11.17
C THR A 1 2.97 -4.60 9.81
N MET A 2 4.28 -4.61 9.76
CA MET A 2 5.03 -4.38 8.52
C MET A 2 5.39 -5.71 7.88
N ARG A 3 5.30 -5.76 6.56
CA ARG A 3 5.59 -6.97 5.78
C ARG A 3 6.46 -6.60 4.58
N PHE A 4 7.39 -7.47 4.22
CA PHE A 4 8.28 -7.27 3.07
C PHE A 4 8.09 -8.40 2.06
N GLU A 5 8.11 -8.05 0.78
CA GLU A 5 8.02 -8.98 -0.34
C GLU A 5 9.18 -8.73 -1.30
N GLY A 6 9.46 -9.72 -2.16
CA GLY A 6 10.45 -9.57 -3.22
C GLY A 6 11.84 -9.22 -2.74
N GLY A 7 12.29 -9.83 -1.64
CA GLY A 7 13.63 -9.56 -1.10
C GLY A 7 13.76 -8.15 -0.51
N GLY A 8 12.66 -7.57 -0.03
CA GLY A 8 12.67 -6.25 0.57
C GLY A 8 12.38 -5.11 -0.41
N ARG A 9 12.08 -5.42 -1.68
CA ARG A 9 11.75 -4.39 -2.67
C ARG A 9 10.36 -3.79 -2.47
N VAL A 10 9.45 -4.53 -1.85
CA VAL A 10 8.11 -4.09 -1.52
C VAL A 10 7.93 -4.15 -0.02
N ALA A 11 7.53 -3.04 0.59
CA ALA A 11 7.20 -2.99 2.00
C ALA A 11 5.73 -2.62 2.14
N SER A 12 5.01 -3.34 2.98
CA SER A 12 3.60 -3.05 3.24
C SER A 12 3.33 -2.92 4.73
N PHE A 13 2.34 -2.12 5.05
CA PHE A 13 1.85 -1.91 6.40
C PHE A 13 0.33 -1.93 6.36
N LYS A 14 -0.30 -2.53 7.36
CA LYS A 14 -1.76 -2.56 7.41
C LYS A 14 -2.28 -2.12 8.78
N LEU A 15 -3.42 -1.46 8.75
CA LEU A 15 -4.08 -0.94 9.94
C LEU A 15 -5.56 -1.33 9.89
N SER A 16 -5.98 -2.19 10.81
CA SER A 16 -7.39 -2.54 10.96
C SER A 16 -8.12 -1.46 11.77
N LEU A 17 -9.44 -1.47 11.75
CA LEU A 17 -10.25 -0.55 12.56
C LEU A 17 -9.93 -0.71 14.05
N ASP A 18 -9.78 -1.96 14.50
CA ASP A 18 -9.47 -2.24 15.91
C ASP A 18 -8.11 -1.69 16.30
N MET A 19 -7.10 -1.87 15.47
CA MET A 19 -5.75 -1.35 15.71
C MET A 19 -5.74 0.17 15.72
N ALA A 20 -6.47 0.80 14.81
CA ALA A 20 -6.57 2.26 14.76
C ALA A 20 -7.21 2.81 16.03
N ALA A 21 -8.24 2.16 16.54
CA ALA A 21 -8.91 2.56 17.78
C ALA A 21 -7.97 2.43 18.99
N GLU A 22 -7.20 1.34 19.04
CA GLU A 22 -6.27 1.08 20.15
C GLU A 22 -5.16 2.14 20.25
N ILE A 23 -4.61 2.56 19.13
CA ILE A 23 -3.48 3.51 19.13
C ILE A 23 -3.91 4.96 18.97
N GLY A 24 -5.21 5.23 18.80
CA GLY A 24 -5.73 6.57 18.60
C GLY A 24 -5.23 7.24 17.34
N ALA A 25 -4.91 6.45 16.29
CA ALA A 25 -4.37 6.98 15.05
C ALA A 25 -5.40 7.86 14.32
N LYS A 26 -4.91 8.96 13.76
CA LYS A 26 -5.71 9.87 12.94
C LYS A 26 -5.34 9.67 11.47
N PRO A 27 -6.27 9.91 10.53
CA PRO A 27 -5.97 9.74 9.09
C PRO A 27 -4.75 10.53 8.62
N GLU A 28 -4.52 11.71 9.13
CA GLU A 28 -3.37 12.54 8.74
C GLU A 28 -2.02 11.98 9.17
N ASP A 29 -2.00 11.05 10.13
CA ASP A 29 -0.75 10.43 10.59
C ASP A 29 -0.22 9.40 9.59
N ASN A 30 -1.09 8.90 8.70
CA ASN A 30 -0.77 7.81 7.79
C ASN A 30 0.14 8.21 6.64
N GLU A 31 0.04 9.46 6.18
CA GLU A 31 0.87 9.94 5.07
C GLU A 31 2.35 9.99 5.44
N GLY A 32 2.66 10.43 6.66
CA GLY A 32 4.02 10.43 7.16
C GLY A 32 4.59 9.03 7.28
N LEU A 33 3.76 8.07 7.73
CA LEU A 33 4.18 6.69 7.89
C LEU A 33 4.59 6.07 6.55
N ILE A 34 3.79 6.27 5.49
CA ILE A 34 4.12 5.67 4.19
C ILE A 34 5.41 6.25 3.61
N ASP A 35 5.69 7.53 3.86
CA ASP A 35 6.94 8.15 3.44
C ASP A 35 8.13 7.59 4.19
N HIS A 36 7.98 7.28 5.49
CA HIS A 36 9.03 6.61 6.26
C HIS A 36 9.30 5.20 5.74
N ILE A 37 8.25 4.45 5.40
CA ILE A 37 8.40 3.10 4.85
C ILE A 37 9.10 3.15 3.50
N ARG A 38 8.74 4.11 2.64
CA ARG A 38 9.38 4.31 1.35
C ARG A 38 10.89 4.60 1.49
N ALA A 39 11.28 5.28 2.56
CA ALA A 39 12.68 5.65 2.78
C ALA A 39 13.58 4.48 3.19
N ILE A 40 13.00 3.31 3.54
CA ILE A 40 13.79 2.14 3.91
C ILE A 40 14.65 1.70 2.72
N GLU A 41 15.93 1.46 2.97
CA GLU A 41 16.87 1.05 1.93
C GLU A 41 16.43 -0.25 1.26
N GLY A 42 16.48 -0.29 -0.07
CA GLY A 42 16.08 -1.46 -0.85
C GLY A 42 14.60 -1.48 -1.22
N VAL A 43 13.76 -0.70 -0.56
CA VAL A 43 12.34 -0.62 -0.88
C VAL A 43 12.15 0.19 -2.15
N ILE A 44 11.43 -0.37 -3.13
CA ILE A 44 11.06 0.30 -4.36
C ILE A 44 9.62 0.80 -4.26
N VAL A 45 8.71 -0.02 -3.77
CA VAL A 45 7.30 0.33 -3.57
C VAL A 45 6.91 0.14 -2.12
N ALA A 46 6.31 1.17 -1.55
CA ALA A 46 5.71 1.12 -0.21
C ALA A 46 4.18 1.19 -0.36
N VAL A 47 3.47 0.36 0.36
CA VAL A 47 2.01 0.35 0.33
C VAL A 47 1.44 0.31 1.74
N PHE A 48 0.40 1.11 1.96
CA PHE A 48 -0.31 1.17 3.23
C PHE A 48 -1.77 0.77 3.00
N PHE A 49 -2.25 -0.19 3.80
CA PHE A 49 -3.63 -0.66 3.77
C PHE A 49 -4.34 -0.20 5.04
N GLU A 50 -5.42 0.55 4.87
CA GLU A 50 -6.20 1.07 6.00
C GLU A 50 -7.65 0.63 5.87
N GLU A 51 -8.13 -0.13 6.86
CA GLU A 51 -9.53 -0.56 6.90
C GLU A 51 -10.43 0.63 7.23
N LEU A 52 -11.46 0.84 6.41
CA LEU A 52 -12.42 1.94 6.57
C LEU A 52 -13.75 1.43 7.11
N THR A 53 -14.56 2.35 7.65
CA THR A 53 -15.86 2.00 8.25
C THR A 53 -16.94 1.63 7.22
N ASP A 54 -16.70 1.93 5.94
CA ASP A 54 -17.68 1.71 4.87
C ASP A 54 -17.51 0.36 4.14
N GLY A 55 -16.73 -0.55 4.70
CA GLY A 55 -16.48 -1.86 4.09
C GLY A 55 -15.45 -1.83 2.99
N LYS A 56 -14.68 -0.76 2.89
CA LYS A 56 -13.59 -0.61 1.92
C LYS A 56 -12.25 -0.55 2.64
N VAL A 57 -11.20 -0.74 1.85
CA VAL A 57 -9.82 -0.59 2.31
C VAL A 57 -9.20 0.55 1.50
N ARG A 58 -8.65 1.54 2.20
CA ARG A 58 -7.88 2.58 1.55
C ARG A 58 -6.49 2.03 1.29
N VAL A 59 -6.07 2.10 0.04
CA VAL A 59 -4.74 1.67 -0.38
C VAL A 59 -3.95 2.91 -0.80
N SER A 60 -2.79 3.13 -0.17
CA SER A 60 -1.90 4.25 -0.52
C SER A 60 -0.57 3.66 -0.93
N MET A 61 -0.04 4.11 -2.05
CA MET A 61 1.22 3.60 -2.59
C MET A 61 2.20 4.71 -2.88
N ARG A 62 3.48 4.40 -2.68
CA ARG A 62 4.60 5.28 -3.06
C ARG A 62 5.63 4.44 -3.76
N SER A 63 6.24 4.99 -4.82
CA SER A 63 7.29 4.31 -5.58
C SER A 63 8.53 5.20 -5.66
N LYS A 64 9.71 4.56 -5.69
CA LYS A 64 10.98 5.26 -5.91
C LYS A 64 11.40 5.20 -7.38
N SER A 65 10.70 4.41 -8.20
CA SER A 65 11.09 4.17 -9.59
C SER A 65 9.91 4.38 -10.52
N GLU A 66 10.11 5.13 -11.60
CA GLU A 66 9.09 5.32 -12.62
C GLU A 66 8.74 4.01 -13.33
N ALA A 67 9.67 3.05 -13.34
CA ALA A 67 9.39 1.71 -13.88
C ALA A 67 8.36 0.95 -13.05
N ALA A 68 8.21 1.30 -11.77
CA ALA A 68 7.18 0.77 -10.90
C ALA A 68 6.09 1.84 -10.74
N ASP A 69 5.24 1.97 -11.76
CA ASP A 69 4.18 2.99 -11.85
C ASP A 69 3.00 2.63 -10.95
N VAL A 70 2.95 3.23 -9.76
CA VAL A 70 1.87 2.95 -8.80
C VAL A 70 0.52 3.52 -9.24
N CYS A 71 0.52 4.54 -10.10
CA CYS A 71 -0.72 5.05 -10.67
C CYS A 71 -1.39 3.97 -11.54
N ALA A 72 -0.63 3.32 -12.40
CA ALA A 72 -1.15 2.24 -13.25
C ALA A 72 -1.67 1.08 -12.41
N ILE A 73 -0.98 0.73 -11.33
CA ILE A 73 -1.43 -0.33 -10.41
C ILE A 73 -2.75 0.08 -9.76
N CYS A 74 -2.84 1.29 -9.21
CA CYS A 74 -4.06 1.76 -8.54
C CYS A 74 -5.25 1.87 -9.50
N GLN A 75 -5.01 2.20 -10.77
CA GLN A 75 -6.07 2.26 -11.78
C GLN A 75 -6.75 0.92 -11.98
N ARG A 76 -6.03 -0.19 -11.79
CA ARG A 76 -6.58 -1.54 -11.87
C ARG A 76 -7.63 -1.80 -10.77
N PHE A 77 -7.59 -1.01 -9.70
CA PHE A 77 -8.50 -1.12 -8.56
C PHE A 77 -9.46 0.07 -8.45
N GLY A 78 -9.59 0.83 -9.54
CA GLY A 78 -10.51 1.97 -9.58
C GLY A 78 -9.96 3.26 -8.98
N GLY A 79 -8.66 3.32 -8.73
CA GLY A 79 -8.02 4.51 -8.18
C GLY A 79 -7.19 5.27 -9.21
N GLY A 80 -6.19 5.98 -8.74
CA GLY A 80 -5.29 6.76 -9.58
C GLY A 80 -4.34 7.62 -8.77
N GLY A 81 -3.70 8.57 -9.43
CA GLY A 81 -2.74 9.48 -8.81
C GLY A 81 -1.60 9.80 -9.75
N HIS A 82 -0.39 9.73 -9.22
CA HIS A 82 0.84 9.95 -9.97
C HIS A 82 1.65 8.67 -10.04
N LYS A 83 2.62 8.61 -10.97
CA LYS A 83 3.49 7.44 -11.14
C LYS A 83 4.18 7.01 -9.85
N LEU A 84 4.56 7.98 -9.01
CA LEU A 84 5.31 7.72 -7.79
C LEU A 84 4.48 7.84 -6.51
N ALA A 85 3.21 8.24 -6.63
CA ALA A 85 2.31 8.39 -5.47
C ALA A 85 0.86 8.26 -5.93
N ALA A 86 0.19 7.20 -5.51
CA ALA A 86 -1.18 6.92 -5.94
C ALA A 86 -1.96 6.21 -4.85
N GLY A 87 -3.25 6.11 -5.03
CA GLY A 87 -4.13 5.44 -4.09
C GLY A 87 -5.42 4.94 -4.71
N ALA A 88 -6.11 4.09 -3.94
CA ALA A 88 -7.40 3.54 -4.33
C ALA A 88 -8.21 3.20 -3.09
N ARG A 89 -9.52 3.10 -3.24
CA ARG A 89 -10.42 2.55 -2.22
C ARG A 89 -11.04 1.29 -2.79
N VAL A 90 -10.72 0.15 -2.19
CA VAL A 90 -11.08 -1.17 -2.71
C VAL A 90 -12.07 -1.84 -1.77
N ARG A 91 -13.20 -2.28 -2.31
CA ARG A 91 -14.20 -3.01 -1.52
C ARG A 91 -13.67 -4.40 -1.18
N GLY A 92 -13.83 -4.79 0.07
CA GLY A 92 -13.44 -6.12 0.54
C GLY A 92 -12.81 -6.07 1.92
N SER A 93 -12.42 -7.24 2.41
CA SER A 93 -11.74 -7.34 3.69
C SER A 93 -10.28 -6.90 3.55
N LEU A 94 -9.67 -6.53 4.67
CA LEU A 94 -8.27 -6.13 4.70
C LEU A 94 -7.37 -7.24 4.13
N THR A 95 -7.61 -8.49 4.50
CA THR A 95 -6.83 -9.64 4.02
C THR A 95 -6.96 -9.85 2.52
N GLU A 96 -8.19 -9.80 2.00
CA GLU A 96 -8.43 -9.99 0.57
C GLU A 96 -7.79 -8.89 -0.26
N VAL A 97 -7.98 -7.63 0.14
CA VAL A 97 -7.42 -6.48 -0.59
C VAL A 97 -5.89 -6.50 -0.54
N GLU A 98 -5.32 -6.81 0.63
CA GLU A 98 -3.86 -6.95 0.76
C GLU A 98 -3.31 -7.96 -0.23
N SER A 99 -3.93 -9.14 -0.30
CA SER A 99 -3.49 -10.22 -1.19
C SER A 99 -3.55 -9.80 -2.66
N GLN A 100 -4.67 -9.22 -3.09
CA GLN A 100 -4.86 -8.80 -4.47
C GLN A 100 -3.90 -7.69 -4.89
N VAL A 101 -3.72 -6.71 -4.02
CA VAL A 101 -2.87 -5.55 -4.32
C VAL A 101 -1.39 -5.94 -4.30
N LEU A 102 -0.96 -6.74 -3.34
CA LEU A 102 0.43 -7.20 -3.29
C LEU A 102 0.78 -8.04 -4.51
N GLU A 103 -0.15 -8.88 -4.98
CA GLU A 103 0.07 -9.64 -6.21
C GLU A 103 0.26 -8.72 -7.41
N ALA A 104 -0.57 -7.68 -7.54
CA ALA A 104 -0.45 -6.72 -8.63
C ALA A 104 0.87 -5.95 -8.57
N ILE A 105 1.31 -5.57 -7.37
CA ILE A 105 2.61 -4.88 -7.19
C ILE A 105 3.75 -5.82 -7.58
N CYS A 106 3.70 -7.07 -7.13
CA CYS A 106 4.75 -8.04 -7.42
C CYS A 106 4.86 -8.40 -8.89
N ASP A 107 3.77 -8.31 -9.64
CA ASP A 107 3.82 -8.49 -11.10
C ASP A 107 4.66 -7.39 -11.76
N VAL A 108 4.65 -6.19 -11.20
CA VAL A 108 5.39 -5.04 -11.74
C VAL A 108 6.85 -5.03 -11.28
N VAL A 109 7.11 -5.32 -10.00
CA VAL A 109 8.47 -5.29 -9.44
C VAL A 109 9.15 -6.65 -9.38
N ASN A 110 8.51 -7.67 -9.95
CA ASN A 110 9.08 -9.00 -10.11
C ASN A 110 9.47 -9.68 -8.79
N CYS A 111 8.52 -9.74 -7.84
CA CYS A 111 8.73 -10.42 -6.56
C CYS A 111 8.87 -11.92 -6.71
N HIS A 112 8.45 -12.46 -7.85
CA HIS A 112 8.40 -13.91 -8.08
C HIS A 112 9.70 -14.48 -8.68
N ALA A 113 10.64 -13.62 -8.96
CA ALA A 113 11.91 -14.01 -9.57
C ALA A 113 12.89 -14.60 -8.54
#